data_94dc5a87cbeb677288025dc09cfac871
#
_entry.id   94dc5a87cbeb677288025dc09cfac871
#
_cell.length_a   1.000
_cell.length_b   1.000
_cell.length_c   1.000
_cell.angle_alpha   90.00
_cell.angle_beta   90.00
_cell.angle_gamma   90.00
#
_symmetry.space_group_name_H-M   'P 1'
#
loop_
_entity.id
_entity.type
_entity.pdbx_description
1 polymer ?
#
loop_
_entity_poly.entity_id
_entity_poly.type
_entity_poly.pdbx_seq_one_letter_code
_entity_poly.pdbx_strand_id
1 'polypeptide(L)'
;MLGANVNGLLYTAKLGLPLLKKTKGHFILTSSVAGRIALKGSVYGASKWFAYGFGQNLAEEMREWGGRCTTICPGMVNTPFFDEPKEDKLQPEDIAKSVVFALSANDSACVREVYVMPTS
;
A
#
# COMPACT_ATOMS: atom_id res chain seq x y z
N MET A 1 -14.82 -8.70 -1.76
CA MET A 1 -13.42 -8.50 -1.31
C MET A 1 -12.44 -8.52 -2.47
N LEU A 2 -12.41 -9.56 -3.27
CA LEU A 2 -11.51 -9.58 -4.44
C LEU A 2 -11.82 -8.44 -5.40
N GLY A 3 -13.10 -8.19 -5.69
CA GLY A 3 -13.50 -7.10 -6.58
C GLY A 3 -12.98 -5.75 -6.11
N ALA A 4 -13.13 -5.43 -4.82
CA ALA A 4 -12.68 -4.17 -4.27
C ALA A 4 -11.16 -4.09 -4.18
N ASN A 5 -10.51 -5.18 -3.75
CA ASN A 5 -9.05 -5.18 -3.52
C ASN A 5 -8.23 -5.38 -4.80
N VAL A 6 -8.74 -6.14 -5.75
CA VAL A 6 -8.01 -6.46 -6.98
C VAL A 6 -8.48 -5.55 -8.12
N ASN A 7 -9.76 -5.61 -8.46
CA ASN A 7 -10.28 -4.84 -9.58
C ASN A 7 -10.22 -3.33 -9.32
N GLY A 8 -10.51 -2.91 -8.09
CA GLY A 8 -10.42 -1.50 -7.72
C GLY A 8 -9.01 -0.95 -7.90
N LEU A 9 -8.02 -1.72 -7.46
CA LEU A 9 -6.62 -1.33 -7.62
C LEU A 9 -6.25 -1.23 -9.12
N LEU A 10 -6.64 -2.22 -9.90
CA LEU A 10 -6.36 -2.24 -11.34
C LEU A 10 -7.01 -1.06 -12.07
N TYR A 11 -8.27 -0.76 -11.76
CA TYR A 11 -8.97 0.37 -12.37
C TYR A 11 -8.35 1.70 -11.97
N THR A 12 -8.00 1.85 -10.70
CA THR A 12 -7.36 3.07 -10.21
C THR A 12 -6.03 3.29 -10.92
N ALA A 13 -5.22 2.25 -11.04
CA ALA A 13 -3.94 2.35 -11.74
C ALA A 13 -4.15 2.67 -13.22
N LYS A 14 -5.09 2.00 -13.88
CA LYS A 14 -5.37 2.23 -15.30
C LYS A 14 -5.71 3.68 -15.58
N LEU A 15 -6.54 4.28 -14.73
CA LEU A 15 -6.98 5.66 -14.91
C LEU A 15 -5.95 6.67 -14.42
N GLY A 16 -5.22 6.34 -13.36
CA GLY A 16 -4.29 7.27 -12.71
C GLY A 16 -2.92 7.35 -13.34
N LEU A 17 -2.38 6.22 -13.83
CA LEU A 17 -1.00 6.19 -14.34
C LEU A 17 -0.74 7.18 -15.48
N PRO A 18 -1.61 7.33 -16.48
CA PRO A 18 -1.36 8.32 -17.52
C PRO A 18 -1.22 9.75 -16.99
N LEU A 19 -1.99 10.08 -15.94
CA LEU A 19 -1.91 11.39 -15.30
C LEU A 19 -0.62 11.54 -14.50
N LEU A 20 -0.24 10.50 -13.75
CA LEU A 20 1.00 10.52 -12.97
C LEU A 20 2.23 10.60 -13.86
N LYS A 21 2.18 9.97 -15.02
CA LYS A 21 3.30 10.01 -15.95
C LYS A 21 3.63 11.43 -16.40
N LYS A 22 2.61 12.27 -16.56
CA LYS A 22 2.80 13.67 -16.97
C LYS A 22 3.59 14.48 -15.97
N THR A 23 3.49 14.14 -14.68
CA THR A 23 4.09 14.91 -13.59
C THR A 23 5.21 14.17 -12.87
N LYS A 24 5.56 12.96 -13.35
CA LYS A 24 6.47 12.06 -12.62
C LYS A 24 5.97 11.86 -11.20
N GLY A 25 4.68 11.54 -11.09
CA GLY A 25 3.97 11.50 -9.83
C GLY A 25 4.27 10.28 -8.97
N HIS A 26 3.52 10.18 -7.87
CA HIS A 26 3.74 9.17 -6.85
C HIS A 26 2.43 8.40 -6.63
N PHE A 27 2.48 7.09 -6.83
CA PHE A 27 1.34 6.21 -6.57
C PHE A 27 1.58 5.52 -5.22
N ILE A 28 0.62 5.62 -4.33
CA ILE A 28 0.71 4.96 -3.02
C ILE A 28 -0.43 3.97 -2.90
N LEU A 29 -0.08 2.73 -2.59
CA LEU A 29 -1.09 1.72 -2.35
C LEU A 29 -0.87 1.06 -1.00
N THR A 30 -1.94 0.56 -0.43
CA THR A 30 -1.90 -0.10 0.86
C THR A 30 -2.14 -1.60 0.68
N SER A 31 -1.16 -2.39 1.10
CA SER A 31 -1.30 -3.82 1.22
C SER A 31 -1.53 -4.14 2.70
N SER A 32 -0.79 -5.08 3.23
CA SER A 32 -0.95 -5.52 4.61
C SER A 32 0.22 -6.44 4.94
N VAL A 33 0.45 -6.70 6.23
CA VAL A 33 1.33 -7.78 6.63
C VAL A 33 0.86 -9.10 5.98
N ALA A 34 -0.44 -9.25 5.76
CA ALA A 34 -1.02 -10.42 5.10
C ALA A 34 -0.56 -10.58 3.64
N GLY A 35 -0.06 -9.50 3.02
CA GLY A 35 0.52 -9.57 1.67
C GLY A 35 1.95 -10.07 1.64
N ARG A 36 2.59 -10.22 2.80
CA ARG A 36 3.99 -10.61 2.90
C ARG A 36 4.18 -11.97 3.56
N ILE A 37 3.14 -12.52 4.18
CA ILE A 37 3.20 -13.82 4.85
C ILE A 37 2.04 -14.69 4.39
N ALA A 38 2.22 -16.00 4.46
CA ALA A 38 1.17 -16.94 4.11
C ALA A 38 0.15 -17.03 5.24
N LEU A 39 -1.14 -16.88 4.89
CA LEU A 39 -2.25 -17.05 5.81
C LEU A 39 -3.13 -18.18 5.29
N LYS A 40 -3.24 -19.23 6.08
CA LYS A 40 -3.96 -20.44 5.70
C LYS A 40 -5.43 -20.12 5.35
N GLY A 41 -5.85 -20.51 4.14
CA GLY A 41 -7.24 -20.41 3.72
C GLY A 41 -7.77 -18.98 3.56
N SER A 42 -6.91 -18.00 3.42
CA SER A 42 -7.32 -16.60 3.40
C SER A 42 -7.40 -16.04 1.99
N VAL A 43 -8.62 -15.73 1.53
CA VAL A 43 -8.84 -14.98 0.28
C VAL A 43 -8.36 -13.54 0.47
N TYR A 44 -8.57 -12.97 1.66
CA TYR A 44 -8.07 -11.65 1.99
C TYR A 44 -6.54 -11.61 1.84
N GLY A 45 -5.86 -12.61 2.40
CA GLY A 45 -4.41 -12.71 2.27
C GLY A 45 -3.96 -12.76 0.82
N ALA A 46 -4.65 -13.57 0.00
CA ALA A 46 -4.32 -13.68 -1.42
C ALA A 46 -4.47 -12.34 -2.14
N SER A 47 -5.53 -11.58 -1.84
CA SER A 47 -5.75 -10.27 -2.45
C SER A 47 -4.65 -9.27 -2.03
N LYS A 48 -4.15 -9.37 -0.80
CA LYS A 48 -3.06 -8.52 -0.32
C LYS A 48 -1.72 -8.92 -0.91
N TRP A 49 -1.49 -10.20 -1.17
CA TRP A 49 -0.32 -10.66 -1.93
C TRP A 49 -0.32 -10.02 -3.32
N PHE A 50 -1.49 -10.02 -3.98
CA PHE A 50 -1.63 -9.38 -5.27
C PHE A 50 -1.27 -7.90 -5.18
N ALA A 51 -1.84 -7.19 -4.21
CA ALA A 51 -1.58 -5.75 -4.05
C ALA A 51 -0.09 -5.48 -3.81
N TYR A 52 0.56 -6.30 -2.97
CA TYR A 52 1.98 -6.14 -2.69
C TYR A 52 2.82 -6.35 -3.95
N GLY A 53 2.60 -7.46 -4.66
CA GLY A 53 3.34 -7.76 -5.88
C GLY A 53 3.10 -6.75 -6.98
N PHE A 54 1.86 -6.32 -7.13
CA PHE A 54 1.50 -5.30 -8.11
C PHE A 54 2.23 -3.99 -7.82
N GLY A 55 2.32 -3.60 -6.54
CA GLY A 55 3.07 -2.41 -6.14
C GLY A 55 4.53 -2.49 -6.50
N GLN A 56 5.16 -3.66 -6.31
CA GLN A 56 6.56 -3.85 -6.66
C GLN A 56 6.78 -3.74 -8.17
N ASN A 57 5.91 -4.37 -8.95
CA ASN A 57 6.00 -4.31 -10.40
C ASN A 57 5.74 -2.89 -10.92
N LEU A 58 4.77 -2.21 -10.31
CA LEU A 58 4.42 -0.86 -10.70
C LEU A 58 5.55 0.11 -10.42
N ALA A 59 6.27 -0.08 -9.31
CA ALA A 59 7.41 0.75 -8.98
C ALA A 59 8.49 0.66 -10.06
N GLU A 60 8.73 -0.54 -10.58
CA GLU A 60 9.72 -0.71 -11.66
C GLU A 60 9.25 -0.07 -12.96
N GLU A 61 7.99 -0.20 -13.30
CA GLU A 61 7.43 0.42 -14.49
C GLU A 61 7.49 1.94 -14.40
N MET A 62 7.08 2.50 -13.26
CA MET A 62 7.08 3.95 -13.06
C MET A 62 8.50 4.53 -13.02
N ARG A 63 9.47 3.74 -12.58
CA ARG A 63 10.86 4.16 -12.54
C ARG A 63 11.37 4.55 -13.92
N GLU A 64 10.88 3.92 -14.97
CA GLU A 64 11.31 4.19 -16.34
C GLU A 64 11.06 5.64 -16.77
N TRP A 65 10.07 6.30 -16.16
CA TRP A 65 9.75 7.69 -16.47
C TRP A 65 9.85 8.62 -15.25
N GLY A 66 10.60 8.18 -14.24
CA GLY A 66 10.88 9.02 -13.07
C GLY A 66 9.76 9.11 -12.05
N GLY A 67 8.72 8.29 -12.18
CA GLY A 67 7.66 8.22 -11.20
C GLY A 67 8.04 7.31 -10.03
N ARG A 68 7.22 7.34 -8.99
CA ARG A 68 7.47 6.58 -7.77
C ARG A 68 6.23 5.83 -7.34
N CYS A 69 6.43 4.66 -6.76
CA CYS A 69 5.36 3.86 -6.19
C CYS A 69 5.78 3.36 -4.82
N THR A 70 4.93 3.56 -3.83
CA THR A 70 5.15 3.12 -2.46
C THR A 70 4.04 2.17 -2.03
N THR A 71 4.43 1.04 -1.45
CA THR A 71 3.48 0.09 -0.87
C THR A 71 3.55 0.17 0.64
N ILE A 72 2.43 0.49 1.27
CA ILE A 72 2.32 0.52 2.72
C ILE A 72 1.81 -0.83 3.17
N CYS A 73 2.53 -1.47 4.10
CA CYS A 73 2.19 -2.81 4.61
C CYS A 73 1.98 -2.73 6.12
N PRO A 74 0.78 -2.35 6.57
CA PRO A 74 0.51 -2.26 8.00
C PRO A 74 0.12 -3.60 8.61
N GLY A 75 0.40 -3.76 9.89
CA GLY A 75 -0.21 -4.78 10.71
C GLY A 75 -1.62 -4.36 11.09
N MET A 76 -2.13 -4.88 12.22
CA MET A 76 -3.50 -4.58 12.64
C MET A 76 -3.67 -3.10 13.00
N VAL A 77 -4.67 -2.47 12.40
CA VAL A 77 -4.99 -1.05 12.61
C VAL A 77 -6.34 -0.94 13.29
N ASN A 78 -6.44 -0.07 14.29
CA ASN A 78 -7.69 0.23 14.98
C ASN A 78 -8.62 0.99 14.05
N THR A 79 -9.64 0.31 13.53
CA THR A 79 -10.64 0.90 12.62
C THR A 79 -12.02 0.42 13.01
N PRO A 80 -13.09 1.08 12.49
CA PRO A 80 -14.47 0.61 12.72
C PRO A 80 -14.76 -0.78 12.17
N PHE A 81 -13.85 -1.37 11.42
CA PHE A 81 -13.98 -2.75 10.92
C PHE A 81 -14.07 -3.75 12.07
N PHE A 82 -13.46 -3.46 13.22
CA PHE A 82 -13.46 -4.35 14.39
C PHE A 82 -14.64 -4.03 15.31
N ASP A 83 -15.20 -5.08 15.95
CA ASP A 83 -16.28 -4.94 16.91
C ASP A 83 -15.88 -4.15 18.17
N GLU A 84 -14.60 -4.24 18.52
CA GLU A 84 -14.05 -3.58 19.69
C GLU A 84 -12.89 -2.67 19.30
N PRO A 85 -12.70 -1.55 20.02
CA PRO A 85 -11.51 -0.73 19.78
C PRO A 85 -10.22 -1.53 19.96
N LYS A 86 -9.25 -1.27 19.10
CA LYS A 86 -7.92 -1.90 19.16
C LYS A 86 -6.88 -0.84 19.54
N GLU A 87 -7.00 -0.32 20.74
CA GLU A 87 -6.18 0.81 21.18
C GLU A 87 -4.70 0.47 21.30
N ASP A 88 -4.36 -0.81 21.49
CA ASP A 88 -2.99 -1.30 21.55
C ASP A 88 -2.37 -1.60 20.20
N LYS A 89 -3.13 -1.42 19.13
CA LYS A 89 -2.66 -1.68 17.77
C LYS A 89 -2.36 -0.36 17.07
N LEU A 90 -2.02 -0.43 15.77
CA LEU A 90 -1.77 0.80 15.00
C LEU A 90 -3.01 1.67 14.96
N GLN A 91 -2.80 2.96 14.97
CA GLN A 91 -3.88 3.92 14.79
C GLN A 91 -3.88 4.43 13.35
N PRO A 92 -5.01 4.91 12.83
CA PRO A 92 -5.04 5.48 11.47
C PRO A 92 -3.98 6.54 11.25
N GLU A 93 -3.65 7.32 12.26
CA GLU A 93 -2.63 8.35 12.19
C GLU A 93 -1.24 7.78 11.88
N ASP A 94 -0.96 6.57 12.35
CA ASP A 94 0.32 5.91 12.09
C ASP A 94 0.47 5.61 10.60
N ILE A 95 -0.63 5.22 9.96
CA ILE A 95 -0.64 4.96 8.52
C ILE A 95 -0.50 6.26 7.75
N ALA A 96 -1.20 7.31 8.17
CA ALA A 96 -1.10 8.62 7.54
C ALA A 96 0.33 9.16 7.61
N LYS A 97 1.00 8.99 8.75
CA LYS A 97 2.41 9.40 8.90
C LYS A 97 3.33 8.61 7.97
N SER A 98 3.05 7.33 7.75
CA SER A 98 3.81 6.50 6.83
C SER A 98 3.70 7.03 5.41
N VAL A 99 2.51 7.45 5.00
CA VAL A 99 2.28 8.03 3.67
C VAL A 99 3.04 9.34 3.54
N VAL A 100 2.95 10.21 4.53
CA VAL A 100 3.67 11.50 4.52
C VAL A 100 5.18 11.27 4.45
N PHE A 101 5.69 10.30 5.20
CA PHE A 101 7.11 9.95 5.16
C PHE A 101 7.54 9.57 3.74
N ALA A 102 6.77 8.71 3.08
CA ALA A 102 7.09 8.27 1.73
C ALA A 102 7.06 9.43 0.73
N LEU A 103 6.06 10.31 0.87
CA LEU A 103 5.92 11.47 -0.01
C LEU A 103 7.00 12.53 0.23
N SER A 104 7.62 12.55 1.41
CA SER A 104 8.59 13.56 1.81
C SER A 104 10.02 13.22 1.37
N ALA A 105 10.26 12.07 0.76
CA ALA A 105 11.57 11.70 0.28
C ALA A 105 12.04 12.66 -0.82
N ASN A 106 13.36 12.83 -0.94
CA ASN A 106 13.93 13.65 -2.01
C ASN A 106 13.52 13.14 -3.39
N ASP A 107 13.53 14.01 -4.38
CA ASP A 107 13.16 13.66 -5.75
C ASP A 107 13.98 12.51 -6.32
N SER A 108 15.19 12.32 -5.82
CA SER A 108 16.08 11.24 -6.26
C SER A 108 15.81 9.91 -5.57
N ALA A 109 14.89 9.87 -4.61
CA ALA A 109 14.65 8.68 -3.80
C ALA A 109 13.19 8.22 -3.89
N CYS A 110 13.01 6.91 -3.94
CA CYS A 110 11.69 6.31 -3.83
C CYS A 110 11.68 5.38 -2.63
N VAL A 111 10.82 5.68 -1.66
CA VAL A 111 10.55 4.77 -0.55
C VAL A 111 9.57 3.74 -1.10
N ARG A 112 10.06 2.55 -1.44
CA ARG A 112 9.27 1.55 -2.16
C ARG A 112 8.33 0.78 -1.26
N GLU A 113 8.66 0.67 0.02
CA GLU A 113 7.87 -0.11 0.96
C GLU A 113 7.99 0.49 2.35
N VAL A 114 6.87 0.57 3.06
CA VAL A 114 6.85 0.93 4.47
C VAL A 114 6.12 -0.19 5.22
N TYR A 115 6.85 -0.90 6.05
CA TYR A 115 6.33 -2.02 6.83
C TYR A 115 6.13 -1.53 8.25
N VAL A 116 4.87 -1.40 8.66
CA VAL A 116 4.52 -0.80 9.95
C VAL A 116 3.76 -1.82 10.79
N MET A 117 4.30 -2.14 11.96
CA MET A 117 3.71 -3.11 12.87
C MET A 117 3.39 -2.46 14.20
N PRO A 118 2.34 -2.89 14.89
CA PRO A 118 2.11 -2.44 16.25
C PRO A 118 3.25 -2.93 17.15
N THR A 119 3.49 -2.20 18.24
CA THR A 119 4.56 -2.57 19.17
C THR A 119 4.19 -3.73 20.09
N SER A 120 2.93 -4.13 20.09
CA SER A 120 2.49 -5.24 20.96
C SER A 120 1.57 -6.22 20.24
#